data_dd0e137a313d7f01e442f0ac4555aff0
#
_entry.id   dd0e137a313d7f01e442f0ac4555aff0
#
_cell.length_a   1.000
_cell.length_b   1.000
_cell.length_c   1.000
_cell.angle_alpha   90.00
_cell.angle_beta   90.00
_cell.angle_gamma   90.00
#
_symmetry.space_group_name_H-M   'P 1'
#
loop_
_entity.id
_entity.type
_entity.pdbx_description
1 polymer ?
#
loop_
_entity_poly.entity_id
_entity_poly.type
_entity_poly.pdbx_seq_one_letter_code
_entity_poly.pdbx_strand_id
1 'polypeptide(L)'
;GGVINVVAYGYHSFPGDAEGFRNDAAFRDGMDPPAFMDAYLAARRRDELEQLSEAADALSKAPKPLWLLTLVAKQDLWWDRRKEVETHYSGGEYKSLIDRIVGGRGKRGFRHELVSAALTWENLSYGSGETLAKTAAGYDHAARSANLARFGRAVRQMLDAVS
;
A
#
# COMPACT_ATOMS: atom_id res chain seq x y z
N GLY A 1 -17.73 -12.17 2.70
CA GLY A 1 -16.50 -11.95 3.48
C GLY A 1 -15.83 -10.62 3.15
N GLY A 2 -15.09 -10.06 4.11
CA GLY A 2 -14.31 -8.85 3.93
C GLY A 2 -12.83 -9.12 4.12
N VAL A 3 -11.99 -8.51 3.30
CA VAL A 3 -10.52 -8.57 3.36
C VAL A 3 -9.97 -7.15 3.27
N ILE A 4 -9.04 -6.81 4.12
CA ILE A 4 -8.27 -5.57 4.04
C ILE A 4 -6.85 -5.95 3.59
N ASN A 5 -6.46 -5.48 2.41
CA ASN A 5 -5.10 -5.56 1.93
C ASN A 5 -4.38 -4.25 2.24
N VAL A 6 -3.36 -4.31 3.09
CA VAL A 6 -2.59 -3.13 3.49
C VAL A 6 -1.31 -3.08 2.67
N VAL A 7 -1.15 -2.01 1.92
CA VAL A 7 0.04 -1.70 1.12
C VAL A 7 0.55 -0.30 1.50
N ALA A 8 1.74 0.08 1.11
CA ALA A 8 2.33 1.36 1.53
C ALA A 8 3.19 2.03 0.45
N TYR A 9 2.94 1.72 -0.82
CA TYR A 9 3.72 2.22 -1.96
C TYR A 9 5.23 1.94 -1.83
N GLY A 10 5.56 0.75 -1.29
CA GLY A 10 6.92 0.32 -1.00
C GLY A 10 7.46 0.73 0.38
N TYR A 11 6.74 1.56 1.14
CA TYR A 11 7.18 1.98 2.49
C TYR A 11 6.80 0.98 3.61
N HIS A 12 6.42 -0.25 3.26
CA HIS A 12 5.92 -1.23 4.25
C HIS A 12 7.03 -1.95 5.04
N SER A 13 8.23 -2.03 4.49
CA SER A 13 9.33 -2.74 5.10
C SER A 13 10.62 -1.94 4.99
N PHE A 14 11.30 -1.76 6.12
CA PHE A 14 12.60 -1.10 6.17
C PHE A 14 13.51 -1.85 7.14
N PRO A 15 14.80 -2.01 6.80
CA PRO A 15 15.80 -2.49 7.73
C PRO A 15 15.88 -1.61 8.98
N GLY A 16 16.26 -2.20 10.10
CA GLY A 16 16.41 -1.46 11.36
C GLY A 16 17.65 -0.56 11.42
N ASP A 17 18.57 -0.72 10.47
CA ASP A 17 19.84 -0.01 10.43
C ASP A 17 20.39 0.13 9.00
N ALA A 18 21.50 0.87 8.88
CA ALA A 18 22.16 1.11 7.60
C ALA A 18 22.81 -0.14 6.99
N GLU A 19 23.18 -1.12 7.80
CA GLU A 19 23.79 -2.37 7.32
C GLU A 19 22.74 -3.21 6.59
N GLY A 20 21.53 -3.29 7.11
CA GLY A 20 20.43 -3.97 6.45
C GLY A 20 20.13 -3.41 5.05
N PHE A 21 20.28 -2.08 4.86
CA PHE A 21 20.15 -1.50 3.52
C PHE A 21 21.29 -1.86 2.57
N ARG A 22 22.54 -1.94 3.06
CA ARG A 22 23.69 -2.36 2.24
C ARG A 22 23.57 -3.79 1.77
N ASN A 23 22.88 -4.63 2.54
CA ASN A 23 22.63 -6.04 2.21
C ASN A 23 21.41 -6.24 1.30
N ASP A 24 20.64 -5.18 1.01
CA ASP A 24 19.48 -5.28 0.12
C ASP A 24 19.91 -5.44 -1.35
N ALA A 25 19.16 -6.26 -2.09
CA ALA A 25 19.41 -6.50 -3.51
C ALA A 25 19.29 -5.25 -4.40
N ALA A 26 18.63 -4.19 -3.93
CA ALA A 26 18.56 -2.91 -4.62
C ALA A 26 19.81 -2.05 -4.43
N PHE A 27 20.65 -2.36 -3.44
CA PHE A 27 21.87 -1.59 -3.17
C PHE A 27 22.95 -1.86 -4.22
N ARG A 28 23.66 -0.81 -4.63
CA ARG A 28 24.86 -0.86 -5.46
C ARG A 28 25.89 0.10 -4.90
N ASP A 29 27.14 -0.34 -4.83
CA ASP A 29 28.24 0.53 -4.39
C ASP A 29 28.33 1.77 -5.29
N GLY A 30 28.47 2.93 -4.65
CA GLY A 30 28.55 4.23 -5.33
C GLY A 30 27.19 4.79 -5.79
N MET A 31 26.09 4.13 -5.49
CA MET A 31 24.74 4.66 -5.77
C MET A 31 24.44 5.84 -4.83
N ASP A 32 23.89 6.92 -5.38
CA ASP A 32 23.46 8.03 -4.54
C ASP A 32 22.22 7.64 -3.69
N PRO A 33 22.03 8.24 -2.50
CA PRO A 33 20.94 7.87 -1.61
C PRO A 33 19.52 8.00 -2.23
N PRO A 34 19.18 9.05 -3.00
CA PRO A 34 17.90 9.14 -3.68
C PRO A 34 17.66 8.01 -4.68
N ALA A 35 18.65 7.72 -5.54
CA ALA A 35 18.53 6.66 -6.53
C ALA A 35 18.41 5.27 -5.87
N PHE A 36 19.13 5.05 -4.78
CA PHE A 36 18.96 3.84 -3.97
C PHE A 36 17.55 3.74 -3.40
N MET A 37 17.03 4.82 -2.80
CA MET A 37 15.69 4.81 -2.21
C MET A 37 14.61 4.54 -3.27
N ASP A 38 14.74 5.13 -4.47
CA ASP A 38 13.79 4.85 -5.57
C ASP A 38 13.82 3.39 -6.01
N ALA A 39 15.02 2.79 -6.13
CA ALA A 39 15.19 1.38 -6.47
C ALA A 39 14.62 0.45 -5.38
N TYR A 40 14.89 0.79 -4.12
CA TYR A 40 14.39 0.07 -2.95
C TYR A 40 12.86 0.06 -2.91
N LEU A 41 12.25 1.24 -3.00
CA LEU A 41 10.78 1.38 -3.01
C LEU A 41 10.15 0.67 -4.22
N ALA A 42 10.82 0.69 -5.39
CA ALA A 42 10.35 -0.03 -6.57
C ALA A 42 10.37 -1.56 -6.35
N ALA A 43 11.40 -2.08 -5.69
CA ALA A 43 11.47 -3.49 -5.32
C ALA A 43 10.34 -3.87 -4.35
N ARG A 44 10.12 -3.05 -3.30
CA ARG A 44 9.05 -3.30 -2.31
C ARG A 44 7.65 -3.21 -2.93
N ARG A 45 7.40 -2.33 -3.91
CA ARG A 45 6.13 -2.34 -4.67
C ARG A 45 5.91 -3.63 -5.45
N ARG A 46 6.97 -4.26 -5.94
CA ARG A 46 6.86 -5.60 -6.57
C ARG A 46 6.47 -6.67 -5.56
N ASP A 47 7.04 -6.62 -4.35
CA ASP A 47 6.65 -7.54 -3.28
C ASP A 47 5.15 -7.41 -2.94
N GLU A 48 4.60 -6.19 -2.93
CA GLU A 48 3.16 -5.95 -2.73
C GLU A 48 2.31 -6.61 -3.84
N LEU A 49 2.76 -6.54 -5.10
CA LEU A 49 2.09 -7.20 -6.22
C LEU A 49 2.18 -8.73 -6.14
N GLU A 50 3.33 -9.26 -5.77
CA GLU A 50 3.54 -10.70 -5.58
C GLU A 50 2.62 -11.24 -4.50
N GLN A 51 2.54 -10.59 -3.34
CA GLN A 51 1.64 -10.97 -2.24
C GLN A 51 0.17 -10.97 -2.67
N LEU A 52 -0.28 -9.95 -3.41
CA LEU A 52 -1.64 -9.91 -3.95
C LEU A 52 -1.84 -11.03 -5.00
N SER A 53 -0.84 -11.30 -5.84
CA SER A 53 -0.89 -12.37 -6.83
C SER A 53 -1.03 -13.75 -6.20
N GLU A 54 -0.28 -14.03 -5.13
CA GLU A 54 -0.39 -15.27 -4.35
C GLU A 54 -1.78 -15.43 -3.73
N ALA A 55 -2.35 -14.35 -3.22
CA ALA A 55 -3.69 -14.36 -2.63
C ALA A 55 -4.81 -14.45 -3.69
N ALA A 56 -4.56 -14.04 -4.94
CA ALA A 56 -5.59 -13.85 -5.96
C ALA A 56 -6.43 -15.11 -6.23
N ASP A 57 -5.79 -16.27 -6.25
CA ASP A 57 -6.47 -17.55 -6.48
C ASP A 57 -7.43 -17.90 -5.34
N ALA A 58 -7.01 -17.72 -4.10
CA ALA A 58 -7.87 -17.97 -2.94
C ALA A 58 -9.04 -16.98 -2.90
N LEU A 59 -8.77 -15.71 -3.17
CA LEU A 59 -9.78 -14.64 -3.22
C LEU A 59 -10.80 -14.89 -4.35
N SER A 60 -10.34 -15.32 -5.53
CA SER A 60 -11.22 -15.60 -6.67
C SER A 60 -12.15 -16.81 -6.42
N LYS A 61 -11.69 -17.80 -5.68
CA LYS A 61 -12.44 -19.03 -5.35
C LYS A 61 -13.30 -18.94 -4.08
N ALA A 62 -13.17 -17.87 -3.30
CA ALA A 62 -13.91 -17.70 -2.05
C ALA A 62 -15.44 -17.89 -2.27
N PRO A 63 -16.13 -18.70 -1.45
CA PRO A 63 -17.51 -19.14 -1.74
C PRO A 63 -18.56 -18.05 -1.54
N LYS A 64 -18.31 -17.09 -0.63
CA LYS A 64 -19.23 -16.01 -0.28
C LYS A 64 -18.93 -14.73 -1.08
N PRO A 65 -19.88 -13.79 -1.21
CA PRO A 65 -19.56 -12.45 -1.69
C PRO A 65 -18.32 -11.89 -0.98
N LEU A 66 -17.46 -11.20 -1.74
CA LEU A 66 -16.20 -10.69 -1.22
C LEU A 66 -16.14 -9.18 -1.37
N TRP A 67 -15.78 -8.51 -0.30
CA TRP A 67 -15.35 -7.12 -0.33
C TRP A 67 -13.85 -7.06 -0.04
N LEU A 68 -13.08 -6.52 -0.97
CA LEU A 68 -11.66 -6.26 -0.84
C LEU A 68 -11.43 -4.76 -0.66
N LEU A 69 -10.89 -4.36 0.48
CA LEU A 69 -10.47 -2.99 0.74
C LEU A 69 -8.95 -2.92 0.63
N THR A 70 -8.44 -2.17 -0.34
CA THR A 70 -7.00 -1.84 -0.41
C THR A 70 -6.75 -0.56 0.37
N LEU A 71 -6.00 -0.65 1.45
CA LEU A 71 -5.53 0.49 2.24
C LEU A 71 -4.10 0.83 1.87
N VAL A 72 -3.89 1.98 1.21
CA VAL A 72 -2.54 2.51 0.98
C VAL A 72 -2.12 3.33 2.19
N ALA A 73 -1.32 2.70 3.04
CA ALA A 73 -0.85 3.27 4.30
C ALA A 73 0.30 4.26 4.11
N LYS A 74 0.75 4.88 5.21
CA LYS A 74 1.88 5.84 5.25
C LYS A 74 1.74 7.00 4.27
N GLN A 75 0.52 7.50 4.11
CA GLN A 75 0.18 8.57 3.19
C GLN A 75 0.99 9.85 3.41
N ASP A 76 1.42 10.10 4.62
CA ASP A 76 2.29 11.20 5.02
C ASP A 76 3.66 11.18 4.31
N LEU A 77 4.19 10.01 3.94
CA LEU A 77 5.49 9.88 3.29
C LEU A 77 5.47 10.06 1.78
N TRP A 78 4.32 9.88 1.14
CA TRP A 78 4.17 9.94 -0.33
C TRP A 78 3.08 10.93 -0.80
N TRP A 79 2.64 11.83 0.05
CA TRP A 79 1.55 12.77 -0.25
C TRP A 79 1.81 13.68 -1.46
N ASP A 80 3.03 14.12 -1.66
CA ASP A 80 3.45 14.90 -2.82
C ASP A 80 3.38 14.09 -4.14
N ARG A 81 3.47 12.76 -4.06
CA ARG A 81 3.36 11.82 -5.17
C ARG A 81 1.98 11.15 -5.28
N ARG A 82 0.96 11.68 -4.64
CA ARG A 82 -0.37 11.04 -4.54
C ARG A 82 -1.01 10.65 -5.86
N LYS A 83 -0.76 11.42 -6.96
CA LYS A 83 -1.25 11.07 -8.29
C LYS A 83 -0.58 9.82 -8.86
N GLU A 84 0.71 9.65 -8.65
CA GLU A 84 1.45 8.45 -9.04
C GLU A 84 0.97 7.24 -8.25
N VAL A 85 0.79 7.41 -6.94
CA VAL A 85 0.27 6.35 -6.06
C VAL A 85 -1.13 5.92 -6.48
N GLU A 86 -2.03 6.86 -6.76
CA GLU A 86 -3.36 6.56 -7.26
C GLU A 86 -3.30 5.81 -8.59
N THR A 87 -2.48 6.27 -9.54
CA THR A 87 -2.29 5.60 -10.84
C THR A 87 -1.75 4.18 -10.68
N HIS A 88 -0.81 3.97 -9.76
CA HIS A 88 -0.22 2.65 -9.50
C HIS A 88 -1.27 1.63 -9.04
N TYR A 89 -2.13 2.00 -8.07
CA TYR A 89 -3.11 1.07 -7.49
C TYR A 89 -4.45 1.00 -8.25
N SER A 90 -4.83 2.05 -8.99
CA SER A 90 -6.05 2.07 -9.80
C SER A 90 -5.82 1.65 -11.26
N GLY A 91 -4.58 1.41 -11.65
CA GLY A 91 -4.18 1.03 -13.01
C GLY A 91 -3.12 -0.07 -13.03
N GLY A 92 -2.49 -0.26 -14.19
CA GLY A 92 -1.34 -1.15 -14.37
C GLY A 92 -1.55 -2.59 -13.90
N GLU A 93 -0.48 -3.15 -13.35
CA GLU A 93 -0.45 -4.56 -12.89
C GLU A 93 -1.36 -4.79 -11.69
N TYR A 94 -1.44 -3.83 -10.75
CA TYR A 94 -2.32 -3.97 -9.59
C TYR A 94 -3.78 -4.10 -10.01
N LYS A 95 -4.25 -3.23 -10.90
CA LYS A 95 -5.61 -3.31 -11.46
C LYS A 95 -5.84 -4.64 -12.18
N SER A 96 -4.86 -5.11 -12.95
CA SER A 96 -4.95 -6.40 -13.65
C SER A 96 -5.12 -7.58 -12.70
N LEU A 97 -4.45 -7.56 -11.53
CA LEU A 97 -4.66 -8.56 -10.47
C LEU A 97 -6.07 -8.49 -9.90
N ILE A 98 -6.58 -7.30 -9.61
CA ILE A 98 -7.97 -7.11 -9.16
C ILE A 98 -8.96 -7.67 -10.21
N ASP A 99 -8.76 -7.36 -11.49
CA ASP A 99 -9.62 -7.85 -12.57
C ASP A 99 -9.57 -9.38 -12.71
N ARG A 100 -8.41 -10.00 -12.47
CA ARG A 100 -8.28 -11.46 -12.41
C ARG A 100 -9.10 -12.06 -11.27
N ILE A 101 -9.07 -11.44 -10.08
CA ILE A 101 -9.89 -11.87 -8.94
C ILE A 101 -11.38 -11.76 -9.32
N VAL A 102 -11.81 -10.64 -9.88
CA VAL A 102 -13.19 -10.42 -10.35
C VAL A 102 -13.60 -11.48 -11.34
N GLY A 103 -12.81 -11.72 -12.38
CA GLY A 103 -13.07 -12.72 -13.41
C GLY A 103 -13.23 -14.14 -12.85
N GLY A 104 -12.39 -14.55 -11.90
CA GLY A 104 -12.45 -15.86 -11.25
C GLY A 104 -13.67 -16.04 -10.33
N ARG A 105 -14.34 -14.96 -9.93
CA ARG A 105 -15.52 -15.04 -9.06
C ARG A 105 -16.82 -15.34 -9.81
N GLY A 106 -16.89 -15.04 -11.11
CA GLY A 106 -18.08 -15.23 -11.91
C GLY A 106 -19.27 -14.42 -11.36
N LYS A 107 -20.40 -15.09 -11.04
CA LYS A 107 -21.62 -14.46 -10.49
C LYS A 107 -21.56 -14.15 -8.98
N ARG A 108 -20.50 -14.58 -8.29
CA ARG A 108 -20.33 -14.27 -6.86
C ARG A 108 -20.01 -12.79 -6.70
N GLY A 109 -20.73 -12.09 -5.86
CA GLY A 109 -20.56 -10.65 -5.65
C GLY A 109 -19.11 -10.30 -5.26
N PHE A 110 -18.58 -9.24 -5.87
CA PHE A 110 -17.28 -8.68 -5.55
C PHE A 110 -17.38 -7.15 -5.49
N ARG A 111 -16.78 -6.58 -4.48
CA ARG A 111 -16.58 -5.13 -4.38
C ARG A 111 -15.13 -4.86 -4.02
N HIS A 112 -14.50 -3.93 -4.72
CA HIS A 112 -13.18 -3.42 -4.42
C HIS A 112 -13.28 -1.94 -4.11
N GLU A 113 -12.59 -1.51 -3.07
CA GLU A 113 -12.44 -0.10 -2.71
C GLU A 113 -10.98 0.21 -2.41
N LEU A 114 -10.51 1.35 -2.90
CA LEU A 114 -9.16 1.86 -2.69
C LEU A 114 -9.24 3.09 -1.80
N VAL A 115 -8.56 3.05 -0.67
CA VAL A 115 -8.46 4.17 0.27
C VAL A 115 -7.02 4.37 0.70
N SER A 116 -6.70 5.60 1.11
CA SER A 116 -5.37 5.95 1.62
C SER A 116 -5.50 6.59 2.99
N ALA A 117 -4.57 6.28 3.89
CA ALA A 117 -4.51 6.90 5.21
C ALA A 117 -3.11 6.85 5.83
N ALA A 118 -2.84 7.72 6.79
CA ALA A 118 -1.74 7.60 7.72
C ALA A 118 -2.29 7.59 9.16
N LEU A 119 -1.97 6.54 9.92
CA LEU A 119 -2.34 6.43 11.32
C LEU A 119 -1.45 7.30 12.20
N THR A 120 -0.15 7.25 11.93
CA THR A 120 0.87 8.14 12.50
C THR A 120 1.25 9.20 11.48
N TRP A 121 1.84 10.27 11.96
CA TRP A 121 2.34 11.37 11.14
C TRP A 121 3.71 11.79 11.68
N GLU A 122 4.71 11.11 11.22
CA GLU A 122 6.09 11.32 11.67
C GLU A 122 7.07 10.88 10.57
N ASN A 123 8.28 11.45 10.61
CA ASN A 123 9.32 11.02 9.72
C ASN A 123 9.65 9.54 9.94
N LEU A 124 9.92 8.83 8.87
CA LEU A 124 10.43 7.47 8.95
C LEU A 124 11.92 7.52 9.28
N SER A 125 12.33 6.85 10.33
CA SER A 125 13.71 6.84 10.79
C SER A 125 14.19 5.43 11.17
N TYR A 126 15.50 5.22 11.18
CA TYR A 126 16.11 4.05 11.79
C TYR A 126 15.91 4.05 13.31
N GLY A 127 16.15 2.89 13.93
CA GLY A 127 16.25 2.79 15.38
C GLY A 127 17.35 3.67 16.00
N SER A 128 18.38 4.05 15.22
CA SER A 128 19.42 5.02 15.59
C SER A 128 18.95 6.49 15.58
N GLY A 129 17.75 6.78 15.09
CA GLY A 129 17.21 8.14 14.97
C GLY A 129 17.54 8.86 13.65
N GLU A 130 18.32 8.25 12.76
CA GLU A 130 18.55 8.81 11.42
C GLU A 130 17.27 8.77 10.58
N THR A 131 16.94 9.91 9.96
CA THR A 131 15.74 10.03 9.12
C THR A 131 15.97 9.40 7.74
N LEU A 132 15.15 8.40 7.40
CA LEU A 132 15.11 7.73 6.09
C LEU A 132 14.19 8.44 5.10
N ALA A 133 13.03 8.83 5.56
CA ALA A 133 12.07 9.58 4.77
C ALA A 133 11.36 10.61 5.65
N LYS A 134 11.18 11.81 5.11
CA LYS A 134 10.45 12.90 5.78
C LYS A 134 9.00 12.87 5.36
N THR A 135 8.13 13.31 6.26
CA THR A 135 6.73 13.62 5.92
C THR A 135 6.71 14.57 4.72
N ALA A 136 5.96 14.22 3.70
CA ALA A 136 5.88 14.95 2.45
C ALA A 136 5.25 16.33 2.64
N ALA A 137 5.74 17.31 1.88
CA ALA A 137 5.22 18.67 1.92
C ALA A 137 3.73 18.72 1.57
N GLY A 138 2.98 19.53 2.30
CA GLY A 138 1.53 19.71 2.10
C GLY A 138 0.65 18.64 2.74
N TYR A 139 1.21 17.64 3.44
CA TYR A 139 0.43 16.76 4.29
C TYR A 139 0.19 17.44 5.64
N ASP A 140 -1.05 17.63 6.01
CA ASP A 140 -1.46 18.34 7.22
C ASP A 140 -2.55 17.61 7.99
N HIS A 141 -2.94 18.15 9.15
CA HIS A 141 -3.99 17.57 10.01
C HIS A 141 -5.34 17.46 9.30
N ALA A 142 -5.69 18.40 8.41
CA ALA A 142 -6.96 18.37 7.70
C ALA A 142 -6.97 17.23 6.68
N ALA A 143 -5.91 17.08 5.89
CA ALA A 143 -5.74 15.97 4.95
C ALA A 143 -5.77 14.62 5.67
N ARG A 144 -5.02 14.48 6.77
CA ARG A 144 -5.01 13.26 7.59
C ARG A 144 -6.39 12.91 8.12
N SER A 145 -7.08 13.87 8.74
CA SER A 145 -8.42 13.66 9.33
C SER A 145 -9.45 13.26 8.28
N ALA A 146 -9.45 13.92 7.11
CA ALA A 146 -10.35 13.60 6.01
C ALA A 146 -10.14 12.16 5.48
N ASN A 147 -8.88 11.75 5.32
CA ASN A 147 -8.55 10.42 4.82
C ASN A 147 -8.82 9.32 5.86
N LEU A 148 -8.54 9.55 7.14
CA LEU A 148 -8.92 8.62 8.21
C LEU A 148 -10.44 8.46 8.30
N ALA A 149 -11.21 9.55 8.16
CA ALA A 149 -12.67 9.48 8.12
C ALA A 149 -13.17 8.68 6.90
N ARG A 150 -12.52 8.83 5.72
CA ARG A 150 -12.83 8.04 4.52
C ARG A 150 -12.55 6.56 4.76
N PHE A 151 -11.39 6.22 5.31
CA PHE A 151 -11.05 4.85 5.68
C PHE A 151 -12.06 4.25 6.65
N GLY A 152 -12.42 4.97 7.73
CA GLY A 152 -13.40 4.51 8.71
C GLY A 152 -14.78 4.26 8.10
N ARG A 153 -15.22 5.11 7.14
CA ARG A 153 -16.46 4.87 6.39
C ARG A 153 -16.38 3.62 5.53
N ALA A 154 -15.27 3.41 4.80
CA ALA A 154 -15.08 2.24 3.95
C ALA A 154 -15.12 0.94 4.76
N VAL A 155 -14.44 0.90 5.92
CA VAL A 155 -14.47 -0.25 6.84
C VAL A 155 -15.89 -0.51 7.34
N ARG A 156 -16.62 0.53 7.77
CA ARG A 156 -18.00 0.38 8.24
C ARG A 156 -18.91 -0.19 7.15
N GLN A 157 -18.85 0.37 5.94
CA GLN A 157 -19.62 -0.14 4.81
C GLN A 157 -19.28 -1.61 4.47
N MET A 158 -18.01 -1.99 4.60
CA MET A 158 -17.58 -3.38 4.42
C MET A 158 -18.20 -4.29 5.48
N LEU A 159 -18.20 -3.89 6.75
CA LEU A 159 -18.79 -4.66 7.83
C LEU A 159 -20.30 -4.81 7.64
N ASP A 160 -21.00 -3.74 7.32
CA ASP A 160 -22.45 -3.76 7.08
C ASP A 160 -22.84 -4.67 5.90
N ALA A 161 -21.99 -4.77 4.87
CA ALA A 161 -22.26 -5.58 3.70
C ALA A 161 -21.93 -7.08 3.86
N VAL A 162 -21.18 -7.47 4.92
CA VAL A 162 -20.78 -8.87 5.15
C VAL A 162 -21.44 -9.47 6.40
N SER A 163 -22.20 -8.65 7.14
CA SER A 163 -23.08 -9.08 8.23
C SER A 163 -24.36 -9.71 7.68
#